data_b6b81e15db904b6975ddbb7a5849db03
#
_entry.id   b6b81e15db904b6975ddbb7a5849db03
#
_cell.length_a   1.000
_cell.length_b   1.000
_cell.length_c   1.000
_cell.angle_alpha   90.00
_cell.angle_beta   90.00
_cell.angle_gamma   90.00
#
_symmetry.space_group_name_H-M   'P 1'
#
loop_
_entity.id
_entity.type
_entity.pdbx_description
1 polymer ?
#
loop_
_entity_poly.entity_id
_entity_poly.type
_entity_poly.pdbx_seq_one_letter_code
_entity_poly.pdbx_strand_id
1 'polypeptide(L)'
;MKLKRIAALLGAFTIASSLFIAGCGNTTTSNNDKVWRVGTDATYAPFGFKDKDTGKLDGFDIDIINAIAKEEGIEADIQNLNFDALLPALQSNTIDIAISDMTISEDRAKSVDFSNPYYIAGNGLVVNIDNTTIHSFKDLEGKRIGVSIGSTGAEIASKIPNADVRQFNNIVDAFLELENKGVDVVINDTPVNEYYVNNKGRGIAKVTGEDYDAAPLGIAVKKGNTEL
;
A
#
# COMPACT_ATOMS: atom_id res chain seq x y z
N MET A 1 -56.22 43.34 34.47
CA MET A 1 -57.72 43.30 34.73
C MET A 1 -58.27 42.01 34.12
N LYS A 2 -58.91 41.21 35.04
CA LYS A 2 -59.92 40.16 34.80
C LYS A 2 -59.53 38.97 33.98
N LEU A 3 -59.22 37.83 34.55
CA LEU A 3 -59.99 36.81 35.29
C LEU A 3 -61.20 36.22 34.52
N LYS A 4 -61.15 34.94 34.35
CA LYS A 4 -62.10 33.87 34.73
C LYS A 4 -62.03 32.73 33.75
N ARG A 5 -61.60 31.52 34.18
CA ARG A 5 -62.33 30.45 34.89
C ARG A 5 -63.40 29.82 33.97
N ILE A 6 -63.40 28.56 33.73
CA ILE A 6 -64.01 27.41 34.45
C ILE A 6 -64.15 26.31 33.36
N ALA A 7 -63.75 25.19 33.52
CA ALA A 7 -64.08 23.92 34.17
C ALA A 7 -64.55 22.89 33.11
N ALA A 8 -63.91 21.80 33.02
CA ALA A 8 -64.22 20.45 33.49
C ALA A 8 -65.49 19.79 32.90
N LEU A 9 -65.29 18.58 32.45
CA LEU A 9 -66.01 17.31 32.69
C LEU A 9 -65.74 16.29 31.56
N LEU A 10 -65.07 15.21 31.89
CA LEU A 10 -65.60 13.85 32.15
C LEU A 10 -66.37 13.16 31.00
N GLY A 11 -65.92 12.02 30.62
CA GLY A 11 -66.70 10.97 29.97
C GLY A 11 -65.83 10.09 29.09
N ALA A 12 -65.30 9.11 29.63
CA ALA A 12 -65.68 7.70 29.75
C ALA A 12 -65.37 6.83 28.48
N PHE A 13 -64.48 5.91 28.67
CA PHE A 13 -64.55 4.49 28.30
C PHE A 13 -65.02 4.12 26.90
N THR A 14 -64.09 3.57 26.11
CA THR A 14 -64.37 2.30 25.42
C THR A 14 -63.06 1.53 25.16
N ILE A 15 -63.04 0.36 25.74
CA ILE A 15 -62.10 -0.77 25.47
C ILE A 15 -62.57 -1.39 24.18
N ALA A 16 -61.66 -1.56 23.23
CA ALA A 16 -61.81 -2.62 22.21
C ALA A 16 -60.50 -2.98 21.54
N SER A 17 -60.06 -4.17 21.83
CA SER A 17 -59.50 -5.17 20.90
C SER A 17 -58.11 -5.00 20.37
N SER A 18 -57.21 -5.67 21.05
CA SER A 18 -56.00 -6.28 20.59
C SER A 18 -56.16 -7.00 19.24
N LEU A 19 -55.43 -6.52 18.24
CA LEU A 19 -55.00 -7.37 17.10
C LEU A 19 -53.50 -7.45 17.14
N PHE A 20 -53.02 -8.58 17.65
CA PHE A 20 -51.64 -9.05 17.42
C PHE A 20 -51.49 -9.30 15.94
N ILE A 21 -50.88 -8.37 15.23
CA ILE A 21 -50.22 -8.66 13.95
C ILE A 21 -48.82 -9.07 14.32
N ALA A 22 -48.58 -10.40 14.37
CA ALA A 22 -47.26 -10.97 14.31
C ALA A 22 -46.71 -10.67 12.89
N GLY A 23 -46.21 -9.46 12.72
CA GLY A 23 -45.34 -9.15 11.60
C GLY A 23 -44.00 -9.83 11.87
N CYS A 24 -43.74 -10.93 11.16
CA CYS A 24 -42.35 -11.34 10.91
C CYS A 24 -41.66 -10.17 10.23
N GLY A 25 -41.14 -9.28 11.04
CA GLY A 25 -40.10 -8.37 10.60
C GLY A 25 -38.91 -9.21 10.22
N ASN A 26 -38.75 -9.37 8.93
CA ASN A 26 -37.43 -9.75 8.36
C ASN A 26 -36.49 -8.65 8.83
N THR A 27 -35.77 -8.88 9.92
CA THR A 27 -34.63 -8.08 10.30
C THR A 27 -33.61 -8.34 9.20
N THR A 28 -33.69 -7.53 8.16
CA THR A 28 -32.54 -7.28 7.30
C THR A 28 -31.50 -6.75 8.28
N THR A 29 -30.63 -7.62 8.74
CA THR A 29 -29.38 -7.23 9.35
C THR A 29 -28.77 -6.33 8.28
N SER A 30 -28.79 -5.03 8.51
CA SER A 30 -27.90 -4.13 7.84
C SER A 30 -26.52 -4.70 8.13
N ASN A 31 -25.95 -5.43 7.19
CA ASN A 31 -24.53 -5.59 7.13
C ASN A 31 -24.01 -4.16 7.18
N ASN A 32 -23.44 -3.74 8.29
CA ASN A 32 -22.45 -2.67 8.26
C ASN A 32 -21.43 -3.17 7.27
N ASP A 33 -21.50 -2.65 6.05
CA ASP A 33 -20.54 -2.99 5.01
C ASP A 33 -19.16 -2.60 5.58
N LYS A 34 -18.46 -3.61 6.13
CA LYS A 34 -17.13 -3.41 6.67
C LYS A 34 -16.25 -3.09 5.47
N VAL A 35 -15.68 -1.91 5.45
CA VAL A 35 -14.78 -1.46 4.40
C VAL A 35 -13.37 -1.51 4.95
N TRP A 36 -12.48 -2.21 4.27
CA TRP A 36 -11.05 -2.17 4.57
C TRP A 36 -10.41 -0.96 3.91
N ARG A 37 -9.76 -0.12 4.69
CA ARG A 37 -8.92 0.96 4.19
C ARG A 37 -7.54 0.37 3.90
N VAL A 38 -7.19 0.32 2.62
CA VAL A 38 -5.96 -0.32 2.14
C VAL A 38 -5.00 0.75 1.61
N GLY A 39 -3.76 0.74 2.10
CA GLY A 39 -2.70 1.60 1.59
C GLY A 39 -1.80 0.85 0.61
N THR A 40 -1.44 1.49 -0.49
CA THR A 40 -0.46 1.03 -1.48
C THR A 40 0.31 2.21 -2.05
N ASP A 41 1.55 1.99 -2.49
CA ASP A 41 2.27 2.97 -3.32
C ASP A 41 2.02 2.68 -4.80
N ALA A 42 1.22 3.56 -5.43
CA ALA A 42 0.83 3.40 -6.83
C ALA A 42 1.87 3.93 -7.84
N THR A 43 3.14 3.95 -7.47
CA THR A 43 4.27 4.26 -8.35
C THR A 43 5.17 3.06 -8.63
N TYR A 44 4.75 1.85 -8.17
CA TYR A 44 5.57 0.66 -8.05
C TYR A 44 5.13 -0.47 -8.99
N ALA A 45 4.99 -0.16 -10.30
CA ALA A 45 4.62 -1.15 -11.30
C ALA A 45 5.66 -2.28 -11.40
N PRO A 46 5.22 -3.56 -11.53
CA PRO A 46 3.88 -4.04 -11.83
C PRO A 46 3.00 -4.33 -10.59
N PHE A 47 3.47 -4.09 -9.35
CA PHE A 47 2.74 -4.41 -8.13
C PHE A 47 1.57 -3.45 -7.87
N GLY A 48 1.85 -2.14 -7.81
CA GLY A 48 0.84 -1.10 -7.67
C GLY A 48 1.15 0.09 -8.57
N PHE A 49 0.19 0.47 -9.40
CA PHE A 49 0.34 1.64 -10.27
C PHE A 49 -1.01 2.27 -10.61
N LYS A 50 -0.95 3.49 -11.11
CA LYS A 50 -2.13 4.14 -11.64
C LYS A 50 -2.17 3.91 -13.14
N ASP A 51 -3.21 3.21 -13.61
CA ASP A 51 -3.42 2.99 -15.03
C ASP A 51 -3.63 4.34 -15.75
N LYS A 52 -2.87 4.57 -16.81
CA LYS A 52 -2.81 5.86 -17.51
C LYS A 52 -4.08 6.19 -18.30
N ASP A 53 -4.84 5.16 -18.73
CA ASP A 53 -5.99 5.32 -19.59
C ASP A 53 -7.27 5.50 -18.77
N THR A 54 -7.40 4.77 -17.67
CA THR A 54 -8.58 4.80 -16.78
C THR A 54 -8.39 5.66 -15.54
N GLY A 55 -7.15 5.95 -15.15
CA GLY A 55 -6.80 6.63 -13.91
C GLY A 55 -7.05 5.82 -12.65
N LYS A 56 -7.42 4.55 -12.76
CA LYS A 56 -7.65 3.64 -11.63
C LYS A 56 -6.35 3.02 -11.13
N LEU A 57 -6.35 2.58 -9.88
CA LEU A 57 -5.29 1.76 -9.33
C LEU A 57 -5.37 0.37 -9.94
N ASP A 58 -4.22 -0.18 -10.31
CA ASP A 58 -4.07 -1.47 -10.98
C ASP A 58 -2.74 -2.11 -10.56
N GLY A 59 -2.57 -3.39 -10.81
CA GLY A 59 -1.35 -4.13 -10.52
C GLY A 59 -1.56 -5.38 -9.68
N PHE A 60 -0.47 -6.12 -9.50
CA PHE A 60 -0.49 -7.43 -8.83
C PHE A 60 -1.01 -7.34 -7.38
N ASP A 61 -0.59 -6.34 -6.62
CA ASP A 61 -1.03 -6.11 -5.25
C ASP A 61 -2.51 -5.71 -5.20
N ILE A 62 -2.96 -4.93 -6.19
CA ILE A 62 -4.36 -4.51 -6.31
C ILE A 62 -5.27 -5.70 -6.61
N ASP A 63 -4.82 -6.61 -7.47
CA ASP A 63 -5.55 -7.84 -7.79
C ASP A 63 -5.65 -8.76 -6.58
N ILE A 64 -4.56 -8.93 -5.83
CA ILE A 64 -4.52 -9.75 -4.61
C ILE A 64 -5.52 -9.22 -3.58
N ILE A 65 -5.44 -7.94 -3.22
CA ILE A 65 -6.30 -7.39 -2.17
C ILE A 65 -7.78 -7.38 -2.57
N ASN A 66 -8.09 -7.12 -3.83
CA ASN A 66 -9.45 -7.21 -4.34
C ASN A 66 -9.99 -8.66 -4.31
N ALA A 67 -9.13 -9.65 -4.61
CA ALA A 67 -9.52 -11.05 -4.54
C ALA A 67 -9.81 -11.47 -3.09
N ILE A 68 -8.96 -11.09 -2.14
CA ILE A 68 -9.14 -11.37 -0.71
C ILE A 68 -10.42 -10.68 -0.20
N ALA A 69 -10.60 -9.40 -0.48
CA ALA A 69 -11.79 -8.65 -0.05
C ALA A 69 -13.09 -9.26 -0.59
N LYS A 70 -13.07 -9.70 -1.84
CA LYS A 70 -14.21 -10.40 -2.46
C LYS A 70 -14.53 -11.73 -1.77
N GLU A 71 -13.51 -12.52 -1.43
CA GLU A 71 -13.71 -13.81 -0.75
C GLU A 71 -14.27 -13.60 0.66
N GLU A 72 -13.81 -12.58 1.37
CA GLU A 72 -14.29 -12.21 2.70
C GLU A 72 -15.64 -11.46 2.68
N GLY A 73 -16.16 -11.10 1.51
CA GLY A 73 -17.40 -10.34 1.36
C GLY A 73 -17.32 -8.91 1.90
N ILE A 74 -16.14 -8.30 1.80
CA ILE A 74 -15.79 -6.97 2.31
C ILE A 74 -15.42 -6.08 1.14
N GLU A 75 -15.69 -4.78 1.22
CA GLU A 75 -15.20 -3.78 0.26
C GLU A 75 -13.79 -3.32 0.65
N ALA A 76 -12.91 -3.13 -0.34
CA ALA A 76 -11.59 -2.54 -0.16
C ALA A 76 -11.56 -1.10 -0.72
N ASP A 77 -11.35 -0.11 0.16
CA ASP A 77 -11.04 1.28 -0.21
C ASP A 77 -9.53 1.44 -0.33
N ILE A 78 -9.02 1.31 -1.57
CA ILE A 78 -7.58 1.32 -1.85
C ILE A 78 -7.10 2.75 -2.07
N GLN A 79 -6.18 3.19 -1.22
CA GLN A 79 -5.64 4.54 -1.17
C GLN A 79 -4.16 4.56 -1.60
N ASN A 80 -3.82 5.51 -2.47
CA ASN A 80 -2.42 5.73 -2.85
C ASN A 80 -1.72 6.56 -1.77
N LEU A 81 -0.67 5.99 -1.17
CA LEU A 81 0.20 6.60 -0.19
C LEU A 81 1.66 6.41 -0.60
N ASN A 82 2.54 7.31 -0.20
CA ASN A 82 3.98 7.05 -0.34
C ASN A 82 4.39 5.86 0.52
N PHE A 83 5.35 5.07 0.07
CA PHE A 83 5.79 3.83 0.72
C PHE A 83 6.16 4.04 2.21
N ASP A 84 6.91 5.08 2.51
CA ASP A 84 7.36 5.43 3.87
C ASP A 84 6.21 5.84 4.81
N ALA A 85 5.06 6.24 4.26
CA ALA A 85 3.87 6.57 5.02
C ALA A 85 3.02 5.36 5.42
N LEU A 86 3.20 4.19 4.78
CA LEU A 86 2.35 3.01 4.99
C LEU A 86 2.41 2.49 6.44
N LEU A 87 3.61 2.27 6.98
CA LEU A 87 3.76 1.80 8.37
C LEU A 87 3.21 2.78 9.41
N PRO A 88 3.51 4.09 9.34
CA PRO A 88 2.85 5.08 10.19
C PRO A 88 1.33 5.10 10.07
N ALA A 89 0.78 4.92 8.86
CA ALA A 89 -0.65 4.89 8.63
C ALA A 89 -1.33 3.67 9.28
N LEU A 90 -0.70 2.50 9.27
CA LEU A 90 -1.15 1.31 10.02
C LEU A 90 -1.14 1.56 11.52
N GLN A 91 -0.04 2.12 12.04
CA GLN A 91 0.12 2.39 13.48
C GLN A 91 -0.93 3.37 14.00
N SER A 92 -1.25 4.40 13.21
CA SER A 92 -2.26 5.42 13.55
C SER A 92 -3.71 4.99 13.27
N ASN A 93 -3.93 3.78 12.73
CA ASN A 93 -5.23 3.30 12.22
C ASN A 93 -5.83 4.21 11.13
N THR A 94 -5.02 4.89 10.34
CA THR A 94 -5.47 5.61 9.15
C THR A 94 -5.83 4.63 8.03
N ILE A 95 -5.07 3.55 7.90
CA ILE A 95 -5.37 2.38 7.08
C ILE A 95 -5.43 1.12 7.95
N ASP A 96 -6.08 0.09 7.46
CA ASP A 96 -6.24 -1.21 8.14
C ASP A 96 -5.23 -2.23 7.60
N ILE A 97 -4.91 -2.13 6.32
CA ILE A 97 -4.05 -3.04 5.56
C ILE A 97 -3.08 -2.22 4.71
N ALA A 98 -1.83 -2.67 4.60
CA ALA A 98 -0.89 -2.19 3.59
C ALA A 98 -0.42 -3.34 2.71
N ILE A 99 -0.56 -3.20 1.39
CA ILE A 99 -0.04 -4.10 0.38
C ILE A 99 0.67 -3.25 -0.67
N SER A 100 1.99 -3.39 -0.76
CA SER A 100 2.83 -2.49 -1.58
C SER A 100 4.23 -3.05 -1.77
N ASP A 101 4.36 -4.28 -2.30
CA ASP A 101 5.66 -4.94 -2.48
C ASP A 101 6.54 -4.88 -1.21
N MET A 102 5.89 -5.02 -0.04
CA MET A 102 6.54 -4.77 1.24
C MET A 102 7.30 -5.99 1.72
N THR A 103 8.62 -5.91 1.75
CA THR A 103 9.49 -6.94 2.31
C THR A 103 9.17 -7.21 3.77
N ILE A 104 8.98 -8.48 4.13
CA ILE A 104 8.90 -8.94 5.52
C ILE A 104 10.31 -8.87 6.10
N SER A 105 10.60 -7.88 6.94
CA SER A 105 11.87 -7.74 7.63
C SER A 105 11.67 -7.79 9.15
N GLU A 106 12.73 -8.19 9.88
CA GLU A 106 12.70 -8.21 11.35
C GLU A 106 12.40 -6.82 11.94
N ASP A 107 12.91 -5.77 11.33
CA ASP A 107 12.69 -4.40 11.83
C ASP A 107 11.24 -3.96 11.63
N ARG A 108 10.65 -4.21 10.47
CA ARG A 108 9.23 -3.93 10.21
C ARG A 108 8.31 -4.77 11.09
N ALA A 109 8.65 -6.06 11.30
CA ALA A 109 7.88 -6.98 12.14
C ALA A 109 7.84 -6.60 13.64
N LYS A 110 8.69 -5.67 14.10
CA LYS A 110 8.59 -5.09 15.45
C LYS A 110 7.37 -4.19 15.60
N SER A 111 6.93 -3.56 14.51
CA SER A 111 5.89 -2.51 14.52
C SER A 111 4.58 -2.90 13.84
N VAL A 112 4.59 -3.92 13.01
CA VAL A 112 3.42 -4.47 12.29
C VAL A 112 3.42 -5.98 12.33
N ASP A 113 2.29 -6.61 11.99
CA ASP A 113 2.22 -8.03 11.69
C ASP A 113 2.06 -8.23 10.18
N PHE A 114 2.57 -9.36 9.68
CA PHE A 114 2.53 -9.69 8.27
C PHE A 114 1.71 -10.95 8.01
N SER A 115 1.11 -11.01 6.84
CA SER A 115 0.56 -12.24 6.28
C SER A 115 1.64 -13.29 6.01
N ASN A 116 1.24 -14.48 5.59
CA ASN A 116 2.15 -15.36 4.86
C ASN A 116 2.68 -14.65 3.62
N PRO A 117 3.91 -14.97 3.18
CA PRO A 117 4.47 -14.39 1.97
C PRO A 117 3.60 -14.66 0.74
N TYR A 118 3.41 -13.65 -0.11
CA TYR A 118 2.73 -13.81 -1.39
C TYR A 118 3.67 -13.76 -2.59
N TYR A 119 4.90 -13.26 -2.40
CA TYR A 119 5.93 -13.18 -3.43
C TYR A 119 7.33 -13.23 -2.80
N ILE A 120 8.37 -13.38 -3.60
CA ILE A 120 9.78 -13.25 -3.20
C ILE A 120 10.47 -12.34 -4.22
N ALA A 121 11.04 -11.23 -3.77
CA ALA A 121 11.80 -10.31 -4.60
C ALA A 121 13.20 -10.07 -4.02
N GLY A 122 14.17 -9.86 -4.92
CA GLY A 122 15.51 -9.39 -4.57
C GLY A 122 15.70 -7.96 -5.04
N ASN A 123 16.66 -7.25 -4.44
CA ASN A 123 17.08 -5.95 -4.92
C ASN A 123 18.03 -6.09 -6.10
N GLY A 124 17.78 -5.35 -7.16
CA GLY A 124 18.61 -5.28 -8.36
C GLY A 124 19.11 -3.87 -8.63
N LEU A 125 19.97 -3.76 -9.63
CA LEU A 125 20.57 -2.49 -10.04
C LEU A 125 20.03 -2.08 -11.41
N VAL A 126 19.60 -0.82 -11.52
CA VAL A 126 19.32 -0.18 -12.81
C VAL A 126 20.35 0.89 -13.06
N VAL A 127 20.95 0.86 -14.22
CA VAL A 127 21.94 1.83 -14.67
C VAL A 127 21.55 2.39 -16.04
N ASN A 128 22.13 3.54 -16.40
CA ASN A 128 21.93 4.08 -17.75
C ASN A 128 22.43 3.08 -18.81
N ILE A 129 21.84 3.07 -20.00
CA ILE A 129 22.12 2.11 -21.06
C ILE A 129 23.60 2.15 -21.50
N ASP A 130 24.22 3.32 -21.45
CA ASP A 130 25.63 3.55 -21.81
C ASP A 130 26.62 3.24 -20.65
N ASN A 131 26.13 2.78 -19.49
CA ASN A 131 27.00 2.41 -18.36
C ASN A 131 27.91 1.23 -18.71
N THR A 132 29.19 1.37 -18.36
CA THR A 132 30.24 0.37 -18.57
C THR A 132 31.06 0.11 -17.31
N THR A 133 30.68 0.64 -16.17
CA THR A 133 31.50 0.61 -14.94
C THR A 133 30.81 -0.03 -13.74
N ILE A 134 29.52 -0.11 -13.73
CA ILE A 134 28.74 -0.71 -12.65
C ILE A 134 28.14 -2.02 -13.19
N HIS A 135 28.58 -3.16 -12.62
CA HIS A 135 28.17 -4.50 -13.00
C HIS A 135 27.64 -5.30 -11.82
N SER A 136 27.85 -4.81 -10.58
CA SER A 136 27.44 -5.49 -9.35
C SER A 136 27.38 -4.50 -8.18
N PHE A 137 26.84 -4.94 -7.05
CA PHE A 137 26.82 -4.17 -5.80
C PHE A 137 28.24 -3.80 -5.29
N LYS A 138 29.27 -4.53 -5.70
CA LYS A 138 30.67 -4.23 -5.33
C LYS A 138 31.22 -2.98 -6.00
N ASP A 139 30.61 -2.54 -7.09
CA ASP A 139 31.04 -1.39 -7.88
C ASP A 139 30.42 -0.07 -7.40
N LEU A 140 29.65 -0.11 -6.31
CA LEU A 140 28.83 1.02 -5.85
C LEU A 140 29.55 1.97 -4.89
N GLU A 141 30.75 1.65 -4.42
CA GLU A 141 31.55 2.55 -3.58
C GLU A 141 31.75 3.91 -4.26
N GLY A 142 31.42 4.99 -3.54
CA GLY A 142 31.53 6.36 -4.02
C GLY A 142 30.57 6.75 -5.13
N LYS A 143 29.57 5.92 -5.48
CA LYS A 143 28.58 6.22 -6.53
C LYS A 143 27.42 7.02 -5.97
N ARG A 144 26.74 7.76 -6.87
CA ARG A 144 25.45 8.40 -6.60
C ARG A 144 24.36 7.38 -6.78
N ILE A 145 23.65 7.04 -5.72
CA ILE A 145 22.67 5.96 -5.68
C ILE A 145 21.28 6.53 -5.43
N GLY A 146 20.33 6.29 -6.34
CA GLY A 146 18.93 6.62 -6.18
C GLY A 146 18.16 5.47 -5.53
N VAL A 147 17.32 5.78 -4.53
CA VAL A 147 16.47 4.83 -3.81
C VAL A 147 15.16 5.47 -3.38
N SER A 148 14.13 4.68 -3.11
CA SER A 148 12.92 5.15 -2.42
C SER A 148 13.16 5.26 -0.91
N ILE A 149 12.59 6.28 -0.27
CA ILE A 149 12.62 6.46 1.19
C ILE A 149 11.98 5.24 1.87
N GLY A 150 12.64 4.70 2.90
CA GLY A 150 12.12 3.58 3.70
C GLY A 150 12.14 2.22 3.02
N SER A 151 12.69 2.11 1.80
CA SER A 151 12.84 0.85 1.07
C SER A 151 14.04 0.03 1.57
N THR A 152 14.03 -1.27 1.27
CA THR A 152 15.20 -2.14 1.48
C THR A 152 16.39 -1.69 0.64
N GLY A 153 16.15 -1.16 -0.56
CA GLY A 153 17.18 -0.52 -1.38
C GLY A 153 17.89 0.63 -0.66
N ALA A 154 17.15 1.45 0.09
CA ALA A 154 17.74 2.53 0.90
C ALA A 154 18.58 1.97 2.06
N GLU A 155 18.12 0.91 2.71
CA GLU A 155 18.89 0.23 3.77
C GLU A 155 20.20 -0.36 3.23
N ILE A 156 20.17 -0.99 2.06
CA ILE A 156 21.37 -1.53 1.38
C ILE A 156 22.31 -0.39 1.01
N ALA A 157 21.80 0.66 0.36
CA ALA A 157 22.60 1.80 -0.09
C ALA A 157 23.31 2.50 1.07
N SER A 158 22.66 2.62 2.25
CA SER A 158 23.23 3.25 3.43
C SER A 158 24.47 2.54 3.99
N LYS A 159 24.66 1.27 3.65
CA LYS A 159 25.81 0.45 4.08
C LYS A 159 26.97 0.49 3.08
N ILE A 160 26.80 1.13 1.92
CA ILE A 160 27.83 1.20 0.88
C ILE A 160 28.81 2.33 1.22
N PRO A 161 30.13 2.03 1.31
CA PRO A 161 31.12 3.05 1.67
C PRO A 161 31.14 4.23 0.69
N ASN A 162 31.20 5.42 1.25
CA ASN A 162 31.36 6.69 0.49
C ASN A 162 30.27 6.95 -0.58
N ALA A 163 29.15 6.20 -0.58
CA ALA A 163 28.07 6.42 -1.53
C ALA A 163 27.33 7.76 -1.25
N ASP A 164 26.99 8.49 -2.32
CA ASP A 164 26.08 9.61 -2.29
C ASP A 164 24.63 9.07 -2.46
N VAL A 165 23.98 8.72 -1.35
CA VAL A 165 22.63 8.13 -1.37
C VAL A 165 21.60 9.24 -1.48
N ARG A 166 20.86 9.25 -2.59
CA ARG A 166 19.76 10.16 -2.86
C ARG A 166 18.42 9.46 -2.70
N GLN A 167 17.66 9.90 -1.73
CA GLN A 167 16.37 9.31 -1.40
C GLN A 167 15.23 10.10 -2.04
N PHE A 168 14.31 9.40 -2.67
CA PHE A 168 13.15 9.96 -3.36
C PHE A 168 11.85 9.48 -2.72
N ASN A 169 10.80 10.30 -2.78
CA ASN A 169 9.49 9.94 -2.24
C ASN A 169 8.85 8.75 -2.97
N ASN A 170 9.24 8.54 -4.24
CA ASN A 170 8.79 7.43 -5.06
C ASN A 170 9.91 6.97 -6.01
N ILE A 171 9.80 5.73 -6.50
CA ILE A 171 10.85 5.15 -7.36
C ILE A 171 10.89 5.77 -8.76
N VAL A 172 9.77 6.31 -9.24
CA VAL A 172 9.71 6.94 -10.57
C VAL A 172 10.63 8.15 -10.63
N ASP A 173 10.72 8.93 -9.54
CA ASP A 173 11.62 10.08 -9.46
C ASP A 173 13.09 9.65 -9.45
N ALA A 174 13.42 8.51 -8.79
CA ALA A 174 14.76 7.95 -8.83
C ALA A 174 15.15 7.50 -10.25
N PHE A 175 14.24 6.86 -10.97
CA PHE A 175 14.47 6.50 -12.38
C PHE A 175 14.61 7.73 -13.28
N LEU A 176 13.82 8.77 -13.07
CA LEU A 176 13.94 10.03 -13.81
C LEU A 176 15.31 10.68 -13.56
N GLU A 177 15.78 10.64 -12.31
CA GLU A 177 17.09 11.17 -11.95
C GLU A 177 18.23 10.34 -12.58
N LEU A 178 18.03 9.01 -12.74
CA LEU A 178 18.94 8.15 -13.50
C LEU A 178 18.97 8.54 -14.98
N GLU A 179 17.82 8.73 -15.62
CA GLU A 179 17.72 9.18 -17.01
C GLU A 179 18.48 10.50 -17.24
N ASN A 180 18.35 11.43 -16.30
CA ASN A 180 19.02 12.75 -16.30
C ASN A 180 20.49 12.68 -15.87
N LYS A 181 21.03 11.50 -15.56
CA LYS A 181 22.40 11.29 -15.06
C LYS A 181 22.70 11.99 -13.75
N GLY A 182 21.66 12.30 -12.98
CA GLY A 182 21.79 12.85 -11.63
C GLY A 182 22.23 11.80 -10.62
N VAL A 183 21.82 10.53 -10.79
CA VAL A 183 22.37 9.35 -10.11
C VAL A 183 23.06 8.43 -11.10
N ASP A 184 23.98 7.59 -10.60
CA ASP A 184 24.73 6.64 -11.43
C ASP A 184 24.02 5.28 -11.52
N VAL A 185 23.23 4.97 -10.49
CA VAL A 185 22.51 3.70 -10.33
C VAL A 185 21.27 3.91 -9.47
N VAL A 186 20.24 3.10 -9.71
CA VAL A 186 19.07 2.95 -8.81
C VAL A 186 19.12 1.55 -8.22
N ILE A 187 18.94 1.43 -6.90
CA ILE A 187 18.73 0.17 -6.20
C ILE A 187 17.24 0.04 -5.91
N ASN A 188 16.62 -1.02 -6.39
CA ASN A 188 15.20 -1.27 -6.19
C ASN A 188 14.88 -2.75 -6.50
N ASP A 189 13.66 -3.19 -6.21
CA ASP A 189 13.24 -4.57 -6.43
C ASP A 189 13.28 -4.96 -7.91
N THR A 190 13.86 -6.11 -8.18
CA THR A 190 14.15 -6.57 -9.55
C THR A 190 12.92 -6.62 -10.44
N PRO A 191 11.73 -7.12 -10.01
CA PRO A 191 10.55 -7.12 -10.89
C PRO A 191 10.14 -5.72 -11.34
N VAL A 192 10.28 -4.71 -10.47
CA VAL A 192 9.98 -3.31 -10.79
C VAL A 192 11.03 -2.74 -11.74
N ASN A 193 12.29 -3.05 -11.51
CA ASN A 193 13.40 -2.68 -12.38
C ASN A 193 13.21 -3.23 -13.80
N GLU A 194 12.88 -4.51 -13.91
CA GLU A 194 12.60 -5.17 -15.20
C GLU A 194 11.39 -4.55 -15.90
N TYR A 195 10.32 -4.28 -15.14
CA TYR A 195 9.16 -3.61 -15.70
C TYR A 195 9.54 -2.23 -16.26
N TYR A 196 10.30 -1.44 -15.51
CA TYR A 196 10.75 -0.13 -15.95
C TYR A 196 11.58 -0.20 -17.24
N VAL A 197 12.65 -1.01 -17.27
CA VAL A 197 13.56 -1.07 -18.44
C VAL A 197 12.89 -1.65 -19.69
N ASN A 198 11.86 -2.47 -19.53
CA ASN A 198 11.08 -3.02 -20.64
C ASN A 198 9.97 -2.08 -21.14
N ASN A 199 9.67 -1.02 -20.41
CA ASN A 199 8.63 -0.04 -20.73
C ASN A 199 9.22 1.37 -20.92
N LYS A 200 9.10 2.22 -19.89
CA LYS A 200 9.52 3.65 -19.95
C LYS A 200 11.04 3.80 -20.14
N GLY A 201 11.81 2.95 -19.51
CA GLY A 201 13.28 2.96 -19.57
C GLY A 201 13.88 2.26 -20.81
N ARG A 202 13.03 1.77 -21.72
CA ARG A 202 13.49 1.05 -22.91
C ARG A 202 14.44 1.90 -23.76
N GLY A 203 15.67 1.39 -23.97
CA GLY A 203 16.72 2.09 -24.71
C GLY A 203 17.40 3.22 -23.94
N ILE A 204 17.01 3.47 -22.71
CA ILE A 204 17.56 4.50 -21.83
C ILE A 204 18.34 3.86 -20.68
N ALA A 205 17.80 2.79 -20.09
CA ALA A 205 18.36 2.10 -18.95
C ALA A 205 18.40 0.60 -19.14
N LYS A 206 19.16 -0.08 -18.30
CA LYS A 206 19.27 -1.55 -18.25
C LYS A 206 19.42 -2.03 -16.82
N VAL A 207 18.91 -3.24 -16.54
CA VAL A 207 19.24 -3.98 -15.33
C VAL A 207 20.67 -4.51 -15.45
N THR A 208 21.41 -4.55 -14.37
CA THR A 208 22.78 -5.09 -14.29
C THR A 208 23.01 -5.81 -12.97
N GLY A 209 23.94 -6.76 -12.98
CA GLY A 209 24.26 -7.57 -11.81
C GLY A 209 23.25 -8.67 -11.52
N GLU A 210 23.51 -9.38 -10.43
CA GLU A 210 22.63 -10.40 -9.88
C GLU A 210 21.76 -9.79 -8.77
N ASP A 211 20.63 -10.43 -8.51
CA ASP A 211 19.76 -10.06 -7.40
C ASP A 211 20.51 -10.16 -6.07
N TYR A 212 20.26 -9.18 -5.23
CA TYR A 212 20.82 -9.09 -3.89
C TYR A 212 19.72 -9.24 -2.85
N ASP A 213 19.96 -10.10 -1.84
CA ASP A 213 19.13 -10.21 -0.64
C ASP A 213 17.64 -10.46 -0.94
N ALA A 214 17.36 -11.51 -1.73
CA ALA A 214 15.99 -11.90 -2.04
C ALA A 214 15.23 -12.25 -0.76
N ALA A 215 14.09 -11.61 -0.55
CA ALA A 215 13.29 -11.68 0.66
C ALA A 215 11.80 -11.83 0.37
N PRO A 216 11.02 -12.39 1.31
CA PRO A 216 9.59 -12.55 1.15
C PRO A 216 8.86 -11.22 1.27
N LEU A 217 7.81 -11.02 0.46
CA LEU A 217 6.88 -9.92 0.52
C LEU A 217 5.60 -10.33 1.23
N GLY A 218 5.04 -9.44 2.04
CA GLY A 218 3.84 -9.69 2.82
C GLY A 218 2.89 -8.51 2.86
N ILE A 219 1.64 -8.83 3.15
CA ILE A 219 0.60 -7.85 3.47
C ILE A 219 0.78 -7.48 4.93
N ALA A 220 0.86 -6.18 5.23
CA ALA A 220 1.06 -5.71 6.58
C ALA A 220 -0.25 -5.21 7.20
N VAL A 221 -0.42 -5.51 8.48
CA VAL A 221 -1.50 -5.01 9.32
C VAL A 221 -0.92 -4.43 10.63
N LYS A 222 -1.71 -3.63 11.34
CA LYS A 222 -1.30 -3.11 12.64
C LYS A 222 -0.89 -4.23 13.59
N LYS A 223 0.18 -4.03 14.35
CA LYS A 223 0.67 -4.98 15.34
C LYS A 223 -0.41 -5.41 16.32
N GLY A 224 -0.59 -6.73 16.47
CA GLY A 224 -1.60 -7.33 17.34
C GLY A 224 -3.02 -7.35 16.77
N ASN A 225 -3.22 -6.96 15.51
CA ASN A 225 -4.52 -7.12 14.85
C ASN A 225 -4.67 -8.55 14.34
N THR A 226 -5.30 -9.39 15.15
CA THR A 226 -5.50 -10.82 14.86
C THR A 226 -6.82 -11.11 14.12
N GLU A 227 -7.62 -10.08 13.83
CA GLU A 227 -8.87 -10.21 13.07
C GLU A 227 -8.63 -10.11 11.55
N LEU A 228 -7.52 -9.51 11.13
CA LEU A 228 -7.00 -9.41 9.77
C LEU A 228 -5.77 -10.30 9.62
#